data_5515605340ee3680aed81946b92efe48
#
_entry.id   5515605340ee3680aed81946b92efe48
#
_cell.length_a   1.000
_cell.length_b   1.000
_cell.length_c   1.000
_cell.angle_alpha   90.00
_cell.angle_beta   90.00
_cell.angle_gamma   90.00
#
_symmetry.space_group_name_H-M   'P 1'
#
loop_
_entity.id
_entity.type
_entity.pdbx_description
1 polymer ?
#
loop_
_entity_poly.entity_id
_entity_poly.type
_entity_poly.pdbx_seq_one_letter_code
_entity_poly.pdbx_strand_id
1 'polypeptide(L)'
;MDCIICENSLEKFSENSNLEMPSFFCNNCNYHVTGESENDVKEKLNKLYSGSYWDERDAEISIKSNYTDNDSLGKLRNWTSQFSYCKEFFQNKKSILEIGVGGGQAAYWFDQNGYDVTGIEPDSRNVELINKKLKNGKIIHNFIENIDMDESFDVIWMSHVLEHLVRPDIF
;
A
#
# COMPACT_ATOMS: atom_id res chain seq x y z
N MET A 1 24.70 -11.15 -3.11
CA MET A 1 23.64 -10.10 -3.09
C MET A 1 23.84 -9.33 -1.82
N ASP A 2 23.80 -8.00 -1.89
CA ASP A 2 23.99 -7.15 -0.73
C ASP A 2 22.62 -6.68 -0.19
N CYS A 3 22.56 -6.46 1.09
CA CYS A 3 21.37 -6.00 1.78
C CYS A 3 21.07 -4.54 1.40
N ILE A 4 19.88 -4.27 0.92
CA ILE A 4 19.46 -2.91 0.50
C ILE A 4 19.34 -1.94 1.68
N ILE A 5 19.27 -2.45 2.92
CA ILE A 5 19.13 -1.61 4.13
C ILE A 5 20.47 -1.20 4.72
N CYS A 6 21.47 -2.09 4.70
CA CYS A 6 22.75 -1.86 5.42
C CYS A 6 23.99 -2.29 4.65
N GLU A 7 23.85 -2.62 3.38
CA GLU A 7 24.92 -2.98 2.43
C GLU A 7 25.76 -4.21 2.82
N ASN A 8 25.43 -4.90 3.91
CA ASN A 8 26.10 -6.15 4.26
C ASN A 8 25.63 -7.30 3.36
N SER A 9 26.44 -8.33 3.22
CA SER A 9 26.09 -9.49 2.40
C SER A 9 24.90 -10.25 2.97
N LEU A 10 24.03 -10.69 2.08
CA LEU A 10 22.90 -11.56 2.40
C LEU A 10 23.32 -13.03 2.38
N GLU A 11 22.85 -13.77 3.36
CA GLU A 11 22.99 -15.22 3.42
C GLU A 11 21.69 -15.89 2.95
N LYS A 12 21.82 -17.03 2.24
CA LYS A 12 20.68 -17.81 1.81
C LYS A 12 20.03 -18.45 3.03
N PHE A 13 18.76 -18.11 3.29
CA PHE A 13 18.04 -18.56 4.47
C PHE A 13 17.39 -19.95 4.28
N SER A 14 16.89 -20.24 3.08
CA SER A 14 16.21 -21.51 2.83
C SER A 14 16.27 -21.91 1.35
N GLU A 15 16.45 -23.20 1.12
CA GLU A 15 16.17 -23.87 -0.16
C GLU A 15 14.77 -24.50 -0.16
N ASN A 16 13.82 -23.88 0.53
CA ASN A 16 12.52 -24.48 0.74
C ASN A 16 11.86 -24.75 -0.60
N SER A 17 11.77 -26.02 -0.95
CA SER A 17 11.25 -26.54 -2.21
C SER A 17 9.78 -26.20 -2.50
N ASN A 18 9.08 -25.63 -1.53
CA ASN A 18 7.69 -25.22 -1.66
C ASN A 18 7.50 -23.74 -2.04
N LEU A 19 8.57 -22.94 -1.96
CA LEU A 19 8.58 -21.58 -2.48
C LEU A 19 9.45 -21.61 -3.74
N GLU A 20 8.89 -21.28 -4.87
CA GLU A 20 9.61 -21.23 -6.15
C GLU A 20 10.75 -20.20 -6.17
N MET A 21 10.94 -19.47 -5.07
CA MET A 21 11.94 -18.41 -4.92
C MET A 21 12.81 -18.62 -3.68
N PRO A 22 14.14 -18.50 -3.82
CA PRO A 22 15.03 -18.51 -2.67
C PRO A 22 14.79 -17.28 -1.79
N SER A 23 14.89 -17.44 -0.48
CA SER A 23 14.87 -16.34 0.48
C SER A 23 16.26 -16.11 1.06
N PHE A 24 16.55 -14.86 1.35
CA PHE A 24 17.84 -14.41 1.89
C PHE A 24 17.62 -13.62 3.18
N PHE A 25 18.64 -13.60 4.01
CA PHE A 25 18.62 -12.97 5.31
C PHE A 25 19.90 -12.17 5.54
N CYS A 26 19.76 -11.01 6.16
CA CYS A 26 20.87 -10.20 6.59
C CYS A 26 21.14 -10.37 8.08
N ASN A 27 22.28 -10.93 8.45
CA ASN A 27 22.67 -11.13 9.85
C ASN A 27 22.94 -9.82 10.61
N ASN A 28 23.18 -8.70 9.89
CA ASN A 28 23.49 -7.42 10.51
C ASN A 28 22.23 -6.63 10.93
N CYS A 29 21.21 -6.59 10.07
CA CYS A 29 20.01 -5.78 10.33
C CYS A 29 18.70 -6.59 10.40
N ASN A 30 18.82 -7.93 10.34
CA ASN A 30 17.68 -8.86 10.35
C ASN A 30 16.70 -8.68 9.18
N TYR A 31 17.12 -8.07 8.07
CA TYR A 31 16.28 -7.93 6.88
C TYR A 31 16.16 -9.27 6.14
N HIS A 32 14.93 -9.63 5.78
CA HIS A 32 14.62 -10.79 4.97
C HIS A 32 14.10 -10.35 3.60
N VAL A 33 14.53 -11.01 2.54
CA VAL A 33 14.14 -10.68 1.17
C VAL A 33 14.03 -11.94 0.31
N THR A 34 13.15 -11.92 -0.68
CA THR A 34 13.12 -12.93 -1.75
C THR A 34 14.22 -12.65 -2.78
N GLY A 35 14.73 -13.69 -3.41
CA GLY A 35 15.85 -13.59 -4.36
C GLY A 35 15.48 -13.18 -5.76
N GLU A 36 14.43 -12.42 -5.96
CA GLU A 36 14.10 -11.87 -7.27
C GLU A 36 14.87 -10.58 -7.55
N SER A 37 15.17 -10.32 -8.83
CA SER A 37 15.74 -9.04 -9.22
C SER A 37 14.70 -7.93 -9.14
N GLU A 38 15.15 -6.68 -8.92
CA GLU A 38 14.25 -5.52 -8.93
C GLU A 38 13.41 -5.43 -10.20
N ASN A 39 14.01 -5.74 -11.35
CA ASN A 39 13.32 -5.68 -12.63
C ASN A 39 12.22 -6.75 -12.75
N ASP A 40 12.47 -7.98 -12.28
CA ASP A 40 11.47 -9.04 -12.27
C ASP A 40 10.29 -8.69 -11.36
N VAL A 41 10.58 -8.13 -10.18
CA VAL A 41 9.54 -7.67 -9.25
C VAL A 41 8.73 -6.53 -9.86
N LYS A 42 9.37 -5.52 -10.46
CA LYS A 42 8.69 -4.41 -11.15
C LYS A 42 7.79 -4.90 -12.28
N GLU A 43 8.26 -5.82 -13.10
CA GLU A 43 7.47 -6.40 -14.20
C GLU A 43 6.26 -7.14 -13.66
N LYS A 44 6.43 -7.96 -12.62
CA LYS A 44 5.33 -8.70 -11.98
C LYS A 44 4.29 -7.76 -11.36
N LEU A 45 4.73 -6.72 -10.64
CA LEU A 45 3.83 -5.73 -10.05
C LEU A 45 3.06 -4.95 -11.12
N ASN A 46 3.74 -4.52 -12.18
CA ASN A 46 3.09 -3.85 -13.31
C ASN A 46 2.01 -4.72 -13.95
N LYS A 47 2.32 -6.00 -14.21
CA LYS A 47 1.37 -6.94 -14.75
C LYS A 47 0.20 -7.20 -13.81
N LEU A 48 0.49 -7.32 -12.51
CA LEU A 48 -0.51 -7.55 -11.48
C LEU A 48 -1.52 -6.40 -11.40
N TYR A 49 -1.04 -5.17 -11.29
CA TYR A 49 -1.90 -3.99 -11.11
C TYR A 49 -2.51 -3.46 -12.41
N SER A 50 -1.95 -3.79 -13.59
CA SER A 50 -2.53 -3.36 -14.86
C SER A 50 -3.72 -4.21 -15.34
N GLY A 51 -3.95 -5.39 -14.78
CA GLY A 51 -4.97 -6.28 -15.36
C GLY A 51 -5.67 -7.24 -14.42
N SER A 52 -4.95 -8.11 -13.74
CA SER A 52 -5.58 -9.31 -13.18
C SER A 52 -5.93 -9.23 -11.70
N TYR A 53 -5.27 -8.39 -10.92
CA TYR A 53 -5.40 -8.42 -9.46
C TYR A 53 -6.82 -8.15 -8.95
N TRP A 54 -7.48 -7.17 -9.56
CA TRP A 54 -8.83 -6.79 -9.18
C TRP A 54 -9.90 -7.52 -9.97
N ASP A 55 -9.60 -8.00 -11.20
CA ASP A 55 -10.56 -8.78 -12.01
C ASP A 55 -10.94 -10.09 -11.32
N GLU A 56 -9.98 -10.76 -10.70
CA GLU A 56 -10.23 -12.00 -9.96
C GLU A 56 -10.92 -11.78 -8.60
N ARG A 57 -10.91 -10.56 -8.07
CA ARG A 57 -11.47 -10.21 -6.75
C ARG A 57 -12.76 -9.43 -6.80
N ASP A 58 -13.35 -9.29 -7.98
CA ASP A 58 -14.60 -8.55 -8.16
C ASP A 58 -14.49 -7.13 -7.56
N ALA A 59 -13.51 -6.38 -8.06
CA ALA A 59 -13.11 -5.06 -7.56
C ALA A 59 -14.29 -4.09 -7.44
N GLU A 60 -15.20 -4.11 -8.41
CA GLU A 60 -16.38 -3.25 -8.39
C GLU A 60 -17.31 -3.56 -7.21
N ILE A 61 -17.51 -4.86 -6.90
CA ILE A 61 -18.28 -5.30 -5.73
C ILE A 61 -17.54 -4.96 -4.45
N SER A 62 -16.24 -5.20 -4.39
CA SER A 62 -15.41 -4.85 -3.24
C SER A 62 -15.46 -3.36 -2.94
N ILE A 63 -15.32 -2.51 -3.95
CA ILE A 63 -15.37 -1.06 -3.81
C ILE A 63 -16.77 -0.60 -3.47
N LYS A 64 -17.82 -1.12 -4.13
CA LYS A 64 -19.21 -0.82 -3.80
C LYS A 64 -19.56 -1.22 -2.38
N SER A 65 -19.16 -2.42 -1.94
CA SER A 65 -19.42 -2.88 -0.57
C SER A 65 -18.67 -2.06 0.49
N ASN A 66 -17.53 -1.47 0.13
CA ASN A 66 -16.76 -0.63 1.04
C ASN A 66 -17.41 0.74 1.30
N TYR A 67 -18.25 1.21 0.37
CA TYR A 67 -18.82 2.55 0.44
C TYR A 67 -20.30 2.59 0.84
N THR A 68 -21.03 1.50 0.71
CA THR A 68 -22.47 1.59 0.69
C THR A 68 -23.15 1.19 1.96
N ASP A 69 -22.56 0.40 2.86
CA ASP A 69 -23.33 -0.05 4.01
C ASP A 69 -22.55 -0.51 5.23
N ASN A 70 -23.21 -0.35 6.37
CA ASN A 70 -22.85 -0.89 7.68
C ASN A 70 -22.67 -2.42 7.70
N ASP A 71 -23.04 -3.12 6.65
CA ASP A 71 -22.93 -4.59 6.53
C ASP A 71 -21.54 -5.07 6.08
N SER A 72 -20.68 -4.18 5.61
CA SER A 72 -19.27 -4.48 5.38
C SER A 72 -18.42 -4.46 6.67
N LEU A 73 -19.04 -4.72 7.80
CA LEU A 73 -18.44 -4.72 9.14
C LEU A 73 -17.14 -5.51 9.27
N GLY A 74 -16.94 -6.54 8.45
CA GLY A 74 -15.68 -7.31 8.45
C GLY A 74 -14.48 -6.50 7.94
N LYS A 75 -14.65 -5.75 6.87
CA LYS A 75 -13.59 -4.93 6.25
C LYS A 75 -13.40 -3.60 6.98
N LEU A 76 -14.50 -2.96 7.39
CA LEU A 76 -14.43 -1.80 8.28
C LEU A 76 -13.77 -2.13 9.62
N ARG A 77 -13.90 -3.35 10.13
CA ARG A 77 -13.25 -3.74 11.39
C ARG A 77 -11.73 -3.68 11.30
N ASN A 78 -11.11 -4.15 10.21
CA ASN A 78 -9.66 -4.12 10.10
C ASN A 78 -9.14 -2.69 10.10
N TRP A 79 -9.66 -1.85 9.24
CA TRP A 79 -9.25 -0.45 9.13
C TRP A 79 -9.59 0.34 10.40
N THR A 80 -10.81 0.23 10.93
CA THR A 80 -11.20 0.94 12.15
C THR A 80 -10.44 0.45 13.38
N SER A 81 -10.03 -0.81 13.42
CA SER A 81 -9.14 -1.32 14.47
C SER A 81 -7.75 -0.70 14.37
N GLN A 82 -7.17 -0.65 13.17
CA GLN A 82 -5.89 0.01 12.94
C GLN A 82 -5.95 1.50 13.34
N PHE A 83 -6.97 2.22 12.89
CA PHE A 83 -7.16 3.62 13.24
C PHE A 83 -7.37 3.81 14.74
N SER A 84 -8.19 2.98 15.39
CA SER A 84 -8.43 3.06 16.83
C SER A 84 -7.16 2.92 17.65
N TYR A 85 -6.21 2.11 17.16
CA TYR A 85 -4.93 1.91 17.81
C TYR A 85 -4.02 3.14 17.74
N CYS A 86 -4.06 3.87 16.63
CA CYS A 86 -3.18 5.02 16.40
C CYS A 86 -3.90 6.38 16.40
N LYS A 87 -5.19 6.43 16.76
CA LYS A 87 -6.02 7.65 16.71
C LYS A 87 -5.45 8.84 17.46
N GLU A 88 -4.68 8.62 18.51
CA GLU A 88 -4.05 9.69 19.28
C GLU A 88 -3.03 10.50 18.49
N PHE A 89 -2.38 9.87 17.48
CA PHE A 89 -1.43 10.53 16.59
C PHE A 89 -2.11 11.43 15.54
N PHE A 90 -3.44 11.31 15.39
CA PHE A 90 -4.24 12.13 14.47
C PHE A 90 -4.78 13.41 15.11
N GLN A 91 -4.54 13.63 16.40
CA GLN A 91 -4.99 14.85 17.09
C GLN A 91 -4.35 16.09 16.46
N ASN A 92 -5.19 17.06 16.06
CA ASN A 92 -4.77 18.30 15.39
C ASN A 92 -4.07 18.12 14.02
N LYS A 93 -4.17 16.94 13.43
CA LYS A 93 -3.67 16.63 12.09
C LYS A 93 -4.77 16.86 11.06
N LYS A 94 -4.39 17.33 9.88
CA LYS A 94 -5.34 17.67 8.81
C LYS A 94 -5.02 17.00 7.49
N SER A 95 -3.74 16.94 7.10
CA SER A 95 -3.30 16.40 5.82
C SER A 95 -2.79 14.98 5.97
N ILE A 96 -3.27 14.10 5.09
CA ILE A 96 -2.93 12.67 5.08
C ILE A 96 -2.46 12.27 3.69
N LEU A 97 -1.29 11.64 3.63
CA LEU A 97 -0.86 10.88 2.48
C LEU A 97 -1.17 9.40 2.72
N GLU A 98 -2.04 8.81 1.91
CA GLU A 98 -2.26 7.36 1.91
C GLU A 98 -1.50 6.71 0.75
N ILE A 99 -0.61 5.78 1.07
CA ILE A 99 0.16 5.02 0.08
C ILE A 99 -0.45 3.63 -0.05
N GLY A 100 -0.80 3.23 -1.30
CA GLY A 100 -1.49 1.98 -1.57
C GLY A 100 -2.95 2.00 -1.12
N VAL A 101 -3.73 2.87 -1.74
CA VAL A 101 -5.14 3.12 -1.37
C VAL A 101 -6.03 1.89 -1.55
N GLY A 102 -5.70 1.02 -2.50
CA GLY A 102 -6.45 -0.21 -2.76
C GLY A 102 -7.94 0.07 -3.01
N GLY A 103 -8.81 -0.53 -2.20
CA GLY A 103 -10.26 -0.31 -2.28
C GLY A 103 -10.75 1.04 -1.72
N GLY A 104 -9.86 1.92 -1.26
CA GLY A 104 -10.19 3.29 -0.85
C GLY A 104 -10.89 3.45 0.49
N GLN A 105 -10.86 2.43 1.36
CA GLN A 105 -11.61 2.48 2.62
C GLN A 105 -11.14 3.60 3.53
N ALA A 106 -9.82 3.69 3.74
CA ALA A 106 -9.25 4.68 4.64
C ALA A 106 -9.33 6.07 4.01
N ALA A 107 -8.91 6.24 2.75
CA ALA A 107 -9.04 7.50 2.02
C ALA A 107 -10.46 8.07 2.08
N TYR A 108 -11.45 7.24 1.78
CA TYR A 108 -12.85 7.66 1.84
C TYR A 108 -13.27 8.10 3.24
N TRP A 109 -12.93 7.30 4.26
CA TRP A 109 -13.29 7.64 5.63
C TRP A 109 -12.60 8.92 6.09
N PHE A 110 -11.32 9.11 5.82
CA PHE A 110 -10.59 10.33 6.15
C PHE A 110 -11.22 11.56 5.49
N ASP A 111 -11.50 11.48 4.19
CA ASP A 111 -12.14 12.55 3.43
C ASP A 111 -13.53 12.90 4.00
N GLN A 112 -14.36 11.90 4.33
CA GLN A 112 -15.69 12.13 4.93
C GLN A 112 -15.61 12.73 6.33
N ASN A 113 -14.51 12.53 7.05
CA ASN A 113 -14.26 13.09 8.39
C ASN A 113 -13.47 14.40 8.38
N GLY A 114 -13.29 15.00 7.20
CA GLY A 114 -12.75 16.34 7.05
C GLY A 114 -11.23 16.45 7.02
N TYR A 115 -10.55 15.33 6.78
CA TYR A 115 -9.11 15.35 6.49
C TYR A 115 -8.88 15.70 5.01
N ASP A 116 -7.77 16.36 4.75
CA ASP A 116 -7.25 16.62 3.41
C ASP A 116 -6.43 15.40 2.97
N VAL A 117 -6.99 14.60 2.07
CA VAL A 117 -6.42 13.31 1.69
C VAL A 117 -5.80 13.38 0.30
N THR A 118 -4.53 13.03 0.23
CA THR A 118 -3.87 12.66 -1.02
C THR A 118 -3.54 11.18 -0.96
N GLY A 119 -4.00 10.41 -1.93
CA GLY A 119 -3.71 8.97 -2.02
C GLY A 119 -2.87 8.66 -3.25
N ILE A 120 -2.09 7.57 -3.18
CA ILE A 120 -1.32 7.03 -4.31
C ILE A 120 -1.75 5.59 -4.50
N GLU A 121 -2.14 5.24 -5.74
CA GLU A 121 -2.63 3.90 -6.09
C GLU A 121 -2.18 3.51 -7.51
N PRO A 122 -1.57 2.35 -7.70
CA PRO A 122 -1.13 1.91 -9.01
C PRO A 122 -2.24 1.35 -9.92
N ASP A 123 -3.41 0.99 -9.40
CA ASP A 123 -4.52 0.52 -10.24
C ASP A 123 -5.42 1.69 -10.67
N SER A 124 -5.41 2.00 -11.96
CA SER A 124 -6.18 3.11 -12.55
C SER A 124 -7.70 2.98 -12.34
N ARG A 125 -8.23 1.76 -12.26
CA ARG A 125 -9.66 1.50 -12.05
C ARG A 125 -10.09 1.91 -10.66
N ASN A 126 -9.28 1.58 -9.65
CA ASN A 126 -9.49 2.00 -8.27
C ASN A 126 -9.41 3.52 -8.15
N VAL A 127 -8.38 4.13 -8.75
CA VAL A 127 -8.21 5.59 -8.76
C VAL A 127 -9.45 6.29 -9.30
N GLU A 128 -9.95 5.86 -10.46
CA GLU A 128 -11.14 6.45 -11.09
C GLU A 128 -12.40 6.31 -10.21
N LEU A 129 -12.61 5.11 -9.65
CA LEU A 129 -13.78 4.83 -8.82
C LEU A 129 -13.76 5.61 -7.50
N ILE A 130 -12.60 5.68 -6.85
CA ILE A 130 -12.45 6.36 -5.56
C ILE A 130 -12.58 7.87 -5.73
N ASN A 131 -11.91 8.46 -6.73
CA ASN A 131 -11.98 9.90 -6.99
C ASN A 131 -13.41 10.39 -7.23
N LYS A 132 -14.28 9.57 -7.80
CA LYS A 132 -15.73 9.90 -7.96
C LYS A 132 -16.49 9.99 -6.64
N LYS A 133 -15.92 9.49 -5.54
CA LYS A 133 -16.58 9.38 -4.24
C LYS A 133 -16.02 10.30 -3.18
N LEU A 134 -14.81 10.79 -3.37
CA LEU A 134 -14.19 11.75 -2.46
C LEU A 134 -14.85 13.13 -2.62
N LYS A 135 -14.92 13.88 -1.53
CA LYS A 135 -15.44 15.26 -1.50
C LYS A 135 -14.36 16.28 -1.86
N ASN A 136 -13.22 16.16 -1.23
CA ASN A 136 -12.11 17.11 -1.34
C ASN A 136 -10.77 16.41 -1.62
N GLY A 137 -10.62 15.17 -1.21
CA GLY A 137 -9.41 14.38 -1.42
C GLY A 137 -9.15 14.06 -2.88
N LYS A 138 -7.93 13.64 -3.17
CA LYS A 138 -7.50 13.22 -4.52
C LYS A 138 -6.69 11.92 -4.43
N ILE A 139 -6.88 11.02 -5.39
CA ILE A 139 -6.04 9.84 -5.57
C ILE A 139 -5.26 9.99 -6.88
N ILE A 140 -3.96 9.79 -6.79
CA ILE A 140 -3.02 9.88 -7.90
C ILE A 140 -2.74 8.47 -8.41
N HIS A 141 -2.90 8.27 -9.71
CA HIS A 141 -2.55 7.02 -10.37
C HIS A 141 -1.04 6.94 -10.58
N ASN A 142 -0.34 6.26 -9.71
CA ASN A 142 1.10 6.00 -9.86
C ASN A 142 1.58 4.94 -8.86
N PHE A 143 2.79 4.43 -9.09
CA PHE A 143 3.57 3.78 -8.04
C PHE A 143 4.27 4.85 -7.21
N ILE A 144 4.37 4.64 -5.90
CA ILE A 144 5.00 5.61 -5.00
C ILE A 144 6.47 5.84 -5.36
N GLU A 145 7.17 4.83 -5.83
CA GLU A 145 8.56 4.90 -6.27
C GLU A 145 8.80 5.83 -7.48
N ASN A 146 7.75 6.19 -8.19
CA ASN A 146 7.81 7.06 -9.37
C ASN A 146 7.33 8.48 -9.08
N ILE A 147 7.00 8.79 -7.83
CA ILE A 147 6.50 10.11 -7.44
C ILE A 147 7.59 10.87 -6.69
N ASP A 148 7.90 12.05 -7.20
CA ASP A 148 8.66 13.07 -6.46
C ASP A 148 7.65 14.08 -5.89
N MET A 149 7.55 14.16 -4.57
CA MET A 149 6.58 15.00 -3.87
C MET A 149 7.30 16.03 -3.01
N ASP A 150 7.15 17.29 -3.37
CA ASP A 150 7.61 18.43 -2.55
C ASP A 150 6.61 18.78 -1.42
N GLU A 151 5.46 18.11 -1.39
CA GLU A 151 4.41 18.36 -0.41
C GLU A 151 4.73 17.67 0.93
N SER A 152 4.42 18.33 2.03
CA SER A 152 4.53 17.74 3.38
C SER A 152 3.14 17.39 3.91
N PHE A 153 3.05 16.26 4.61
CA PHE A 153 1.81 15.77 5.20
C PHE A 153 1.95 15.63 6.72
N ASP A 154 0.86 15.84 7.43
CA ASP A 154 0.82 15.63 8.87
C ASP A 154 0.92 14.14 9.24
N VAL A 155 0.36 13.27 8.40
CA VAL A 155 0.33 11.83 8.59
C VAL A 155 0.59 11.13 7.27
N ILE A 156 1.44 10.11 7.29
CA ILE A 156 1.57 9.14 6.21
C ILE A 156 0.90 7.85 6.69
N TRP A 157 -0.11 7.41 5.94
CA TRP A 157 -0.83 6.18 6.19
C TRP A 157 -0.45 5.12 5.15
N MET A 158 0.00 3.97 5.64
CA MET A 158 0.41 2.85 4.80
C MET A 158 -0.02 1.55 5.47
N SER A 159 -0.78 0.71 4.76
CA SER A 159 -1.25 -0.56 5.30
C SER A 159 -1.19 -1.65 4.24
N HIS A 160 -0.43 -2.72 4.49
CA HIS A 160 -0.18 -3.79 3.53
C HIS A 160 0.43 -3.30 2.22
N VAL A 161 1.46 -2.48 2.30
CA VAL A 161 2.15 -1.89 1.14
C VAL A 161 3.66 -2.11 1.21
N LEU A 162 4.25 -1.94 2.40
CA LEU A 162 5.71 -1.97 2.57
C LEU A 162 6.33 -3.28 2.05
N GLU A 163 5.64 -4.39 2.25
CA GLU A 163 6.01 -5.72 1.77
C GLU A 163 5.98 -5.87 0.24
N HIS A 164 5.34 -4.94 -0.46
CA HIS A 164 5.22 -4.91 -1.92
C HIS A 164 6.16 -3.90 -2.59
N LEU A 165 6.86 -3.07 -1.81
CA LEU A 165 7.79 -2.10 -2.36
C LEU A 165 9.05 -2.78 -2.87
N VAL A 166 9.50 -2.36 -4.04
CA VAL A 166 10.74 -2.85 -4.65
C VAL A 166 11.96 -2.30 -3.89
N ARG A 167 11.86 -1.06 -3.44
CA ARG A 167 12.91 -0.33 -2.73
C ARG A 167 12.36 0.29 -1.44
N PRO A 168 12.10 -0.53 -0.38
CA PRO A 168 11.59 0.00 0.89
C PRO A 168 12.61 0.87 1.64
N ASP A 169 13.86 0.86 1.22
CA ASP A 169 14.98 1.62 1.80
C ASP A 169 14.99 3.11 1.42
N ILE A 170 14.22 3.52 0.42
CA ILE A 170 14.15 4.90 -0.06
C ILE A 170 12.96 5.69 0.48
N PHE A 171 12.20 5.15 1.43
CA PHE A 171 11.04 5.76 2.07
C PHE A 171 11.30 6.23 3.49
#